data_fc6e1066d425c3bd23bd09b8769c82be
#
_entry.id   fc6e1066d425c3bd23bd09b8769c82be
#
_cell.length_a   1.000
_cell.length_b   1.000
_cell.length_c   1.000
_cell.angle_alpha   90.00
_cell.angle_beta   90.00
_cell.angle_gamma   90.00
#
_symmetry.space_group_name_H-M   'P 1'
#
loop_
_entity.id
_entity.type
_entity.pdbx_description
1 polymer ?
#
loop_
_entity_poly.entity_id
_entity_poly.type
_entity_poly.pdbx_seq_one_letter_code
_entity_poly.pdbx_strand_id
1 'polypeptide(L)' 'MELTTFGVYSWPVWSCEVSEFPWTYSDKETCFILEGKVIVTTDHEEVTIESGDFIVFPKGLSCRWRVLKPIRKHYSFE' A
#
# COMPACT_ATOMS: atom_id res chain seq x y z
N MET A 1 -5.29 -15.99 -6.22
CA MET A 1 -5.34 -14.80 -7.09
C MET A 1 -4.25 -14.86 -8.14
N GLU A 2 -4.61 -14.54 -9.36
CA GLU A 2 -3.67 -14.51 -10.48
C GLU A 2 -3.13 -13.10 -10.64
N LEU A 3 -1.98 -12.81 -10.07
CA LEU A 3 -1.39 -11.48 -10.13
C LEU A 3 -1.04 -11.06 -11.56
N THR A 4 -0.62 -12.01 -12.39
CA THR A 4 -0.31 -11.71 -13.79
C THR A 4 -1.54 -11.31 -14.60
N THR A 5 -2.71 -11.78 -14.22
CA THR A 5 -3.98 -11.41 -14.87
C THR A 5 -4.27 -9.92 -14.68
N PHE A 6 -3.87 -9.35 -13.54
CA PHE A 6 -4.05 -7.93 -13.26
C PHE A 6 -2.91 -7.07 -13.81
N GLY A 7 -1.86 -7.68 -14.34
CA GLY A 7 -0.71 -6.94 -14.83
C GLY A 7 0.13 -6.29 -13.74
N VAL A 8 0.08 -6.82 -12.52
CA VAL A 8 0.76 -6.24 -11.34
C VAL A 8 2.23 -5.98 -11.59
N TYR A 9 2.92 -6.94 -12.22
CA TYR A 9 4.36 -6.82 -12.43
C TYR A 9 4.75 -5.80 -13.50
N SER A 10 3.78 -5.26 -14.24
CA SER A 10 4.01 -4.15 -15.17
C SER A 10 3.74 -2.79 -14.53
N TRP A 11 3.16 -2.77 -13.32
CA TRP A 11 2.91 -1.53 -12.59
C TRP A 11 4.22 -0.95 -12.05
N PRO A 12 4.28 0.38 -11.85
CA PRO A 12 5.46 0.99 -11.25
C PRO A 12 5.68 0.51 -9.82
N VAL A 13 6.91 0.67 -9.34
CA VAL A 13 7.30 0.30 -7.98
C VAL A 13 7.54 1.58 -7.18
N TRP A 14 6.99 1.61 -5.98
CA TRP A 14 7.23 2.67 -4.99
C TRP A 14 7.94 2.07 -3.79
N SER A 15 8.89 2.81 -3.22
CA SER A 15 9.61 2.39 -2.04
C SER A 15 9.71 3.51 -1.04
N CYS A 16 9.82 3.14 0.25
CA CYS A 16 9.91 4.09 1.34
C CYS A 16 10.68 3.48 2.50
N GLU A 17 11.54 4.30 3.10
CA GLU A 17 12.29 3.91 4.30
C GLU A 17 11.37 3.92 5.53
N VAL A 18 11.88 3.43 6.66
CA VAL A 18 11.21 3.51 7.95
C VAL A 18 10.85 4.97 8.22
N SER A 19 9.56 5.24 8.39
CA SER A 19 9.05 6.60 8.55
C SER A 19 7.59 6.56 8.99
N GLU A 20 7.04 7.73 9.28
CA GLU A 20 5.62 7.86 9.62
C GLU A 20 5.10 9.15 8.99
N PHE A 21 3.95 9.06 8.30
CA PHE A 21 3.38 10.20 7.61
C PHE A 21 1.87 10.02 7.41
N PRO A 22 1.11 11.13 7.34
CA PRO A 22 -0.30 11.06 6.97
C PRO A 22 -0.43 10.96 5.45
N TRP A 23 -1.52 10.35 5.00
CA TRP A 23 -1.80 10.22 3.57
C TRP A 23 -3.30 10.23 3.31
N THR A 24 -3.71 10.92 2.25
CA THR A 24 -5.09 10.92 1.78
C THR A 24 -5.09 10.50 0.32
N TYR A 25 -5.92 9.51 0.00
CA TYR A 25 -6.00 8.96 -1.35
C TYR A 25 -6.89 9.83 -2.22
N SER A 26 -6.30 10.49 -3.22
CA SER A 26 -7.05 11.27 -4.20
C SER A 26 -7.71 10.38 -5.26
N ASP A 27 -7.19 9.16 -5.42
CA ASP A 27 -7.73 8.15 -6.31
C ASP A 27 -7.65 6.79 -5.62
N LYS A 28 -8.42 5.83 -6.12
CA LYS A 28 -8.33 4.45 -5.65
C LYS A 28 -6.95 3.90 -5.99
N GLU A 29 -6.26 3.35 -4.99
CA GLU A 29 -4.96 2.70 -5.20
C GLU A 29 -5.09 1.20 -4.98
N THR A 30 -4.59 0.42 -5.96
CA THR A 30 -4.43 -1.02 -5.81
C THR A 30 -2.93 -1.30 -5.74
N CYS A 31 -2.48 -2.08 -4.77
CA CYS A 31 -1.05 -2.36 -4.63
C CYS A 31 -0.78 -3.78 -4.18
N PHE A 32 0.42 -4.24 -4.54
CA PHE A 32 0.95 -5.54 -4.13
C PHE A 32 2.29 -5.31 -3.44
N ILE A 33 2.41 -5.77 -2.20
CA ILE A 33 3.57 -5.53 -1.36
C ILE A 33 4.66 -6.57 -1.65
N LEU A 34 5.82 -6.09 -2.09
CA LEU A 34 6.97 -6.94 -2.39
C LEU A 34 7.82 -7.19 -1.16
N GLU A 35 8.05 -6.14 -0.38
CA GLU A 35 8.92 -6.20 0.81
C GLU A 35 8.41 -5.23 1.86
N GLY A 36 8.77 -5.49 3.12
CA GLY A 36 8.58 -4.57 4.21
C GLY A 36 7.34 -4.82 5.02
N LYS A 37 7.09 -3.88 5.94
CA LYS A 37 5.97 -3.95 6.85
C LYS A 37 5.52 -2.55 7.21
N VAL A 38 4.22 -2.32 7.19
CA VAL A 38 3.64 -1.03 7.52
C VAL A 38 2.34 -1.23 8.30
N ILE A 39 2.09 -0.32 9.24
CA ILE A 39 0.82 -0.23 9.93
C ILE A 39 0.08 0.97 9.35
N VAL A 40 -1.12 0.73 8.84
CA VAL A 40 -1.98 1.79 8.31
C VAL A 40 -3.12 1.99 9.29
N THR A 41 -3.22 3.20 9.83
CA THR A 41 -4.23 3.56 10.82
C THR A 41 -5.24 4.53 10.20
N THR A 42 -6.52 4.21 10.33
CA THR A 42 -7.62 5.08 9.93
C THR A 42 -8.38 5.50 11.18
N ASP A 43 -9.47 6.27 11.02
CA ASP A 43 -10.33 6.65 12.13
C ASP A 43 -11.05 5.47 12.77
N HIS A 44 -11.12 4.34 12.09
CA HIS A 44 -11.93 3.20 12.48
C HIS A 44 -11.13 1.94 12.78
N GLU A 45 -9.92 1.83 12.24
CA GLU A 45 -9.16 0.58 12.39
C GLU A 45 -7.67 0.78 12.15
N GLU A 46 -6.91 -0.23 12.56
CA GLU A 46 -5.48 -0.32 12.33
C GLU A 46 -5.22 -1.65 11.62
N VAL A 47 -4.51 -1.60 10.50
CA VAL A 47 -4.24 -2.78 9.68
C VAL A 47 -2.74 -2.91 9.48
N THR A 48 -2.21 -4.10 9.74
CA THR A 48 -0.82 -4.42 9.43
C THR A 48 -0.73 -4.99 8.03
N ILE A 49 0.15 -4.41 7.23
CA ILE A 49 0.35 -4.77 5.82
C ILE A 49 1.81 -5.19 5.65
N GLU A 50 2.04 -6.32 4.99
CA GLU A 50 3.39 -6.83 4.83
C GLU A 50 3.57 -7.57 3.50
N SER A 51 4.79 -8.05 3.26
CA SER A 51 5.16 -8.76 2.05
C SER A 51 4.13 -9.84 1.68
N GLY A 52 3.71 -9.85 0.41
CA GLY A 52 2.73 -10.78 -0.12
C GLY A 52 1.28 -10.30 -0.08
N ASP A 53 1.01 -9.17 0.58
CA ASP A 53 -0.35 -8.64 0.67
C ASP A 53 -0.74 -7.90 -0.61
N PHE A 54 -1.98 -8.11 -1.02
CA PHE A 54 -2.63 -7.40 -2.13
C PHE A 54 -3.75 -6.55 -1.54
N ILE A 55 -3.67 -5.23 -1.73
CA ILE A 55 -4.54 -4.31 -1.00
C ILE A 55 -5.15 -3.30 -1.96
N VAL A 56 -6.40 -2.91 -1.66
CA VAL A 56 -7.09 -1.83 -2.36
C VAL A 56 -7.43 -0.75 -1.35
N PHE A 57 -6.93 0.46 -1.59
CA PHE A 57 -7.27 1.64 -0.80
C PHE A 57 -8.30 2.46 -1.56
N PRO A 58 -9.46 2.73 -0.97
CA PRO A 58 -10.51 3.47 -1.68
C PRO A 58 -10.16 4.96 -1.82
N LYS A 59 -10.69 5.57 -2.87
CA LYS A 59 -10.60 7.01 -3.06
C LYS A 59 -11.19 7.75 -1.87
N GLY A 60 -10.49 8.77 -1.41
CA GLY A 60 -10.96 9.60 -0.30
C GLY A 60 -10.55 9.10 1.08
N LEU A 61 -9.92 7.92 1.16
CA LEU A 61 -9.46 7.40 2.44
C LEU A 61 -8.34 8.29 3.00
N SER A 62 -8.49 8.72 4.24
CA SER A 62 -7.43 9.39 5.00
C SER A 62 -6.89 8.43 6.03
N CYS A 63 -5.57 8.34 6.10
CA CYS A 63 -4.91 7.38 6.98
C CYS A 63 -3.53 7.88 7.38
N ARG A 64 -2.91 7.13 8.29
CA ARG A 64 -1.54 7.38 8.70
C ARG A 64 -0.74 6.11 8.44
N TRP A 65 0.35 6.26 7.73
CA TRP A 65 1.29 5.19 7.43
C TRP A 65 2.43 5.20 8.43
N ARG A 66 2.68 4.06 9.05
CA ARG A 66 3.83 3.87 9.92
C ARG A 66 4.65 2.72 9.35
N VAL A 67 5.69 3.06 8.63
CA VAL A 67 6.57 2.07 7.99
C VAL A 67 7.53 1.53 9.02
N LEU A 68 7.40 0.25 9.35
CA LEU A 68 8.22 -0.44 10.36
C LEU A 68 9.46 -1.06 9.76
N LYS A 69 9.38 -1.50 8.51
CA LYS A 69 10.49 -2.02 7.71
C LYS A 69 10.41 -1.40 6.33
N PRO A 70 11.54 -1.06 5.69
CA PRO A 70 11.50 -0.43 4.36
C PRO A 70 10.56 -1.18 3.43
N ILE A 71 9.66 -0.45 2.79
CA ILE A 71 8.60 -1.03 1.98
C ILE A 71 8.87 -0.85 0.49
N ARG A 72 8.51 -1.86 -0.30
CA ARG A 72 8.47 -1.81 -1.75
C ARG A 72 7.17 -2.42 -2.21
N LYS A 73 6.53 -1.76 -3.16
CA LYS A 73 5.24 -2.24 -3.69
C LYS A 73 5.07 -1.87 -5.15
N HIS A 74 4.35 -2.72 -5.88
CA HIS A 74 3.75 -2.34 -7.15
C HIS A 74 2.45 -1.61 -6.85
N TYR A 75 2.12 -0.57 -7.61
CA TYR A 75 0.88 0.18 -7.39
C TYR A 75 0.24 0.62 -8.69
N SER A 76 -1.06 0.85 -8.63
CA SER A 76 -1.85 1.40 -9.74
C SER A 76 -2.96 2.28 -9.18
N PHE A 77 -3.11 3.47 -9.74
CA PHE A 77 -4.19 4.39 -9.38
C PHE A 77 -5.28 4.37 -10.45
N GLU A 78 -6.53 4.50 -10.02
CA GLU A 78 -7.69 4.54 -10.92
C GLU A 78 -8.54 5.78 -10.74
#